data_4c27acba099451ac5cbb62a1084b05ef
#
_entry.id   4c27acba099451ac5cbb62a1084b05ef
#
_cell.length_a   1.000
_cell.length_b   1.000
_cell.length_c   1.000
_cell.angle_alpha   90.00
_cell.angle_beta   90.00
_cell.angle_gamma   90.00
#
_symmetry.space_group_name_H-M   'P 1'
#
loop_
_entity.id
_entity.type
_entity.pdbx_description
1 polymer ?
#
loop_
_entity_poly.entity_id
_entity_poly.type
_entity_poly.pdbx_seq_one_letter_code
_entity_poly.pdbx_strand_id
1 'polypeptide(L)'
;MQHDPVWDIRELGAVLWRWRRFLLRSVGIVTAASVVLALLLPSWYRASSALLPPQEEMAGFSVSTMLRGLTIPGVKIPTQASPGEVFVAILISRTLLTELVQEFDLRRIYKKKSVEETVNELRRHVSAQISEDGLVVVSVEDRDRDRAARMTNRMIELLDRFNRQTRSSRGKRARLFIERRLEDTKRDLAVAEDSLRSYQEKHKSLLLPSEDAGAATLAAKLLAERIDLEMRAGLASSIASESSPELQRLRQRQLELDRQIQRLPDLGMGTARLYRDVKVQEQVFALLMAQLEESKIEEAKDIATVEILDRAIPPERKARPRRSVVVMLGFAGSLMLGLGYVLAVEYLRRVQRAA
;
A
#
# COMPACT_ATOMS: atom_id res chain seq x y z
N MET A 1 64.58 -26.18 22.41
CA MET A 1 63.19 -26.18 22.98
C MET A 1 62.82 -24.71 23.15
N GLN A 2 62.10 -24.18 22.17
CA GLN A 2 61.55 -22.84 22.28
C GLN A 2 60.40 -22.86 23.30
N HIS A 3 60.60 -22.22 24.45
CA HIS A 3 59.50 -21.97 25.37
C HIS A 3 58.58 -20.94 24.71
N ASP A 4 57.44 -21.41 24.23
CA ASP A 4 56.33 -20.52 23.91
C ASP A 4 55.99 -19.70 25.14
N PRO A 5 55.90 -18.39 25.03
CA PRO A 5 55.60 -17.52 26.18
C PRO A 5 54.10 -17.64 26.54
N VAL A 6 53.76 -18.77 27.21
CA VAL A 6 52.42 -18.91 27.82
C VAL A 6 52.36 -17.90 29.00
N TRP A 7 51.49 -16.90 28.86
CA TRP A 7 51.26 -15.91 29.93
C TRP A 7 50.64 -16.61 31.14
N ASP A 8 51.38 -16.63 32.25
CA ASP A 8 50.78 -17.07 33.52
C ASP A 8 49.78 -16.01 34.02
N ILE A 9 48.59 -16.42 34.49
CA ILE A 9 47.51 -15.52 34.97
C ILE A 9 48.01 -14.57 36.04
N ARG A 10 48.98 -15.02 36.89
CA ARG A 10 49.62 -14.19 37.93
C ARG A 10 50.49 -13.06 37.34
N GLU A 11 51.17 -13.32 36.24
CA GLU A 11 51.96 -12.32 35.53
C GLU A 11 51.11 -11.27 34.85
N LEU A 12 50.00 -11.68 34.25
CA LEU A 12 49.00 -10.74 33.68
C LEU A 12 48.46 -9.79 34.75
N GLY A 13 48.14 -10.29 35.95
CA GLY A 13 47.71 -9.48 37.08
C GLY A 13 48.77 -8.43 37.50
N ALA A 14 50.04 -8.82 37.56
CA ALA A 14 51.14 -7.90 37.93
C ALA A 14 51.37 -6.83 36.86
N VAL A 15 51.25 -7.16 35.58
CA VAL A 15 51.35 -6.21 34.47
C VAL A 15 50.21 -5.20 34.54
N LEU A 16 48.96 -5.64 34.69
CA LEU A 16 47.79 -4.78 34.84
C LEU A 16 47.91 -3.87 36.07
N TRP A 17 48.40 -4.37 37.23
CA TRP A 17 48.63 -3.58 38.44
C TRP A 17 49.66 -2.50 38.24
N ARG A 18 50.77 -2.79 37.50
CA ARG A 18 51.82 -1.81 37.16
C ARG A 18 51.28 -0.68 36.26
N TRP A 19 50.41 -1.02 35.28
CA TRP A 19 49.87 -0.08 34.30
C TRP A 19 48.51 0.52 34.73
N ARG A 20 48.00 0.21 35.95
CA ARG A 20 46.67 0.66 36.42
C ARG A 20 46.43 2.17 36.30
N ARG A 21 47.44 2.98 36.57
CA ARG A 21 47.32 4.46 36.49
C ARG A 21 47.16 4.94 35.04
N PHE A 22 47.84 4.30 34.11
CA PHE A 22 47.70 4.55 32.67
C PHE A 22 46.32 4.12 32.18
N LEU A 23 45.90 2.91 32.50
CA LEU A 23 44.60 2.37 32.12
C LEU A 23 43.44 3.23 32.67
N LEU A 24 43.50 3.59 33.97
CA LEU A 24 42.48 4.44 34.58
C LEU A 24 42.42 5.83 33.95
N ARG A 25 43.55 6.44 33.60
CA ARG A 25 43.59 7.72 32.95
C ARG A 25 43.09 7.66 31.50
N SER A 26 43.55 6.71 30.72
CA SER A 26 43.16 6.57 29.32
C SER A 26 41.66 6.21 29.20
N VAL A 27 41.17 5.25 29.97
CA VAL A 27 39.73 4.90 30.00
C VAL A 27 38.90 6.08 30.50
N GLY A 28 39.36 6.76 31.57
CA GLY A 28 38.66 7.96 32.11
C GLY A 28 38.54 9.08 31.07
N ILE A 29 39.62 9.41 30.36
CA ILE A 29 39.66 10.48 29.35
C ILE A 29 38.71 10.12 28.18
N VAL A 30 38.80 8.91 27.64
CA VAL A 30 37.95 8.47 26.50
C VAL A 30 36.50 8.38 26.90
N THR A 31 36.22 7.89 28.10
CA THR A 31 34.83 7.83 28.60
C THR A 31 34.27 9.26 28.80
N ALA A 32 35.05 10.17 29.38
CA ALA A 32 34.64 11.57 29.51
C ALA A 32 34.40 12.23 28.15
N ALA A 33 35.28 12.00 27.17
CA ALA A 33 35.11 12.48 25.81
C ALA A 33 33.83 11.88 25.16
N SER A 34 33.54 10.58 25.39
CA SER A 34 32.31 9.92 24.92
C SER A 34 31.06 10.53 25.57
N VAL A 35 31.09 10.91 26.82
CA VAL A 35 29.98 11.62 27.50
C VAL A 35 29.76 12.99 26.85
N VAL A 36 30.83 13.77 26.66
CA VAL A 36 30.73 15.08 25.99
C VAL A 36 30.16 14.93 24.60
N LEU A 37 30.66 13.96 23.81
CA LEU A 37 30.15 13.67 22.47
C LEU A 37 28.66 13.28 22.50
N ALA A 38 28.26 12.42 23.45
CA ALA A 38 26.85 12.00 23.58
C ALA A 38 25.91 13.15 23.95
N LEU A 39 26.43 14.18 24.64
CA LEU A 39 25.68 15.40 24.98
C LEU A 39 25.58 16.39 23.83
N LEU A 40 26.59 16.48 22.98
CA LEU A 40 26.63 17.35 21.81
C LEU A 40 25.78 16.81 20.62
N LEU A 41 25.54 15.50 20.54
CA LEU A 41 24.74 14.90 19.48
C LEU A 41 23.28 15.40 19.55
N PRO A 42 22.69 15.81 18.38
CA PRO A 42 21.32 16.30 18.34
C PRO A 42 20.33 15.20 18.74
N SER A 43 19.35 15.59 19.54
CA SER A 43 18.29 14.68 19.97
C SER A 43 17.23 14.54 18.90
N TRP A 44 16.78 13.30 18.66
CA TRP A 44 15.67 12.96 17.76
C TRP A 44 14.51 12.40 18.56
N TYR A 45 13.31 12.77 18.20
CA TYR A 45 12.07 12.34 18.82
C TYR A 45 11.27 11.55 17.80
N ARG A 46 10.72 10.42 18.21
CA ARG A 46 9.89 9.55 17.34
C ARG A 46 8.46 9.62 17.84
N ALA A 47 7.57 10.09 16.98
CA ALA A 47 6.13 9.99 17.16
C ALA A 47 5.61 8.82 16.33
N SER A 48 4.67 8.06 16.86
CA SER A 48 4.06 6.91 16.17
C SER A 48 2.55 6.93 16.31
N SER A 49 1.89 6.34 15.33
CA SER A 49 0.45 6.13 15.28
C SER A 49 0.16 4.74 14.74
N ALA A 50 -0.93 4.14 15.20
CA ALA A 50 -1.39 2.84 14.77
C ALA A 50 -2.73 2.97 14.04
N LEU A 51 -2.84 2.30 12.89
CA LEU A 51 -3.99 2.31 12.00
C LEU A 51 -4.49 0.89 11.82
N LEU A 52 -5.81 0.73 11.80
CA LEU A 52 -6.44 -0.51 11.40
C LEU A 52 -6.69 -0.44 9.88
N PRO A 53 -6.09 -1.34 9.08
CA PRO A 53 -6.43 -1.43 7.67
C PRO A 53 -7.88 -1.91 7.53
N PRO A 54 -8.63 -1.41 6.52
CA PRO A 54 -10.00 -1.85 6.31
C PRO A 54 -10.02 -3.36 6.11
N GLN A 55 -10.86 -4.04 6.89
CA GLN A 55 -11.17 -5.44 6.63
C GLN A 55 -12.03 -5.46 5.36
N GLU A 56 -11.50 -6.01 4.28
CA GLU A 56 -12.29 -6.24 3.07
C GLU A 56 -13.38 -7.26 3.43
N GLU A 57 -14.60 -6.78 3.67
CA GLU A 57 -15.76 -7.62 3.46
C GLU A 57 -15.71 -8.06 1.99
N MET A 58 -15.71 -9.37 1.78
CA MET A 58 -15.51 -10.05 0.50
C MET A 58 -16.62 -9.72 -0.51
N ALA A 59 -16.72 -8.48 -0.92
CA ALA A 59 -17.50 -8.05 -2.07
C ALA A 59 -16.54 -7.81 -3.25
N GLY A 60 -16.16 -8.87 -3.93
CA GLY A 60 -15.78 -8.97 -5.35
C GLY A 60 -14.67 -8.09 -5.94
N PHE A 61 -14.25 -7.02 -5.29
CA PHE A 61 -13.21 -6.10 -5.79
C PHE A 61 -12.22 -5.74 -4.69
N SER A 62 -11.22 -6.59 -4.49
CA SER A 62 -10.15 -6.30 -3.54
C SER A 62 -9.21 -5.19 -4.06
N VAL A 63 -8.78 -4.31 -3.17
CA VAL A 63 -7.76 -3.26 -3.45
C VAL A 63 -6.47 -3.89 -3.98
N SER A 64 -6.15 -5.12 -3.55
CA SER A 64 -5.04 -5.91 -4.06
C SER A 64 -5.13 -6.20 -5.55
N THR A 65 -6.33 -6.40 -6.08
CA THR A 65 -6.58 -6.62 -7.52
C THR A 65 -6.29 -5.38 -8.35
N MET A 66 -6.49 -4.19 -7.77
CA MET A 66 -6.29 -2.92 -8.45
C MET A 66 -4.83 -2.47 -8.55
N LEU A 67 -4.02 -2.76 -7.54
CA LEU A 67 -2.60 -2.41 -7.55
C LEU A 67 -1.78 -3.33 -8.44
N ARG A 68 -2.33 -4.48 -8.87
CA ARG A 68 -1.71 -5.34 -9.89
C ARG A 68 -1.47 -4.63 -11.23
N GLY A 69 -2.21 -3.56 -11.51
CA GLY A 69 -2.04 -2.76 -12.72
C GLY A 69 -1.19 -1.49 -12.56
N LEU A 70 -0.89 -1.08 -11.34
CA LEU A 70 -0.06 0.09 -11.07
C LEU A 70 1.40 -0.33 -10.92
N THR A 71 2.16 -0.27 -12.01
CA THR A 71 3.62 -0.39 -11.96
C THR A 71 4.19 0.87 -11.33
N ILE A 72 4.35 0.87 -10.00
CA ILE A 72 5.06 1.95 -9.30
C ILE A 72 6.56 1.66 -9.47
N PRO A 73 7.33 2.54 -10.17
CA PRO A 73 8.76 2.31 -10.36
C PRO A 73 9.48 2.14 -9.01
N GLY A 74 10.12 0.99 -8.81
CA GLY A 74 10.91 0.69 -7.61
C GLY A 74 10.17 -0.04 -6.49
N VAL A 75 8.88 -0.37 -6.62
CA VAL A 75 8.12 -1.15 -5.63
C VAL A 75 7.71 -2.49 -6.24
N LYS A 76 8.29 -3.59 -5.75
CA LYS A 76 7.80 -4.95 -6.03
C LYS A 76 6.62 -5.23 -5.10
N ILE A 77 5.39 -5.13 -5.62
CA ILE A 77 4.19 -5.49 -4.88
C ILE A 77 4.02 -7.01 -5.02
N PRO A 78 3.98 -7.78 -3.91
CA PRO A 78 3.70 -9.21 -3.99
C PRO A 78 2.33 -9.45 -4.63
N THR A 79 2.17 -10.57 -5.33
CA THR A 79 0.95 -10.92 -6.09
C THR A 79 -0.31 -11.06 -5.21
N GLN A 80 -0.15 -10.99 -3.88
CA GLN A 80 -1.20 -11.02 -2.85
C GLN A 80 -0.90 -9.99 -1.75
N ALA A 81 -0.71 -8.73 -2.13
CA ALA A 81 -0.50 -7.67 -1.15
C ALA A 81 -1.74 -7.53 -0.25
N SER A 82 -1.54 -7.59 1.07
CA SER A 82 -2.58 -7.31 2.04
C SER A 82 -2.97 -5.81 2.02
N PRO A 83 -4.19 -5.44 2.44
CA PRO A 83 -4.58 -4.02 2.55
C PRO A 83 -3.57 -3.18 3.35
N GLY A 84 -2.97 -3.78 4.38
CA GLY A 84 -1.93 -3.12 5.18
C GLY A 84 -0.65 -2.83 4.39
N GLU A 85 -0.21 -3.76 3.52
CA GLU A 85 0.97 -3.54 2.66
C GLU A 85 0.75 -2.39 1.67
N VAL A 86 -0.48 -2.26 1.18
CA VAL A 86 -0.88 -1.15 0.33
C VAL A 86 -0.77 0.18 1.07
N PHE A 87 -1.27 0.23 2.31
CA PHE A 87 -1.17 1.44 3.15
C PHE A 87 0.29 1.81 3.42
N VAL A 88 1.13 0.83 3.76
CA VAL A 88 2.57 1.04 3.91
C VAL A 88 3.18 1.61 2.64
N ALA A 89 2.88 1.04 1.47
CA ALA A 89 3.41 1.52 0.19
C ALA A 89 2.99 2.96 -0.12
N ILE A 90 1.73 3.33 0.17
CA ILE A 90 1.22 4.70 -0.02
C ILE A 90 1.92 5.66 0.95
N LEU A 91 2.05 5.31 2.23
CA LEU A 91 2.67 6.15 3.26
C LEU A 91 4.12 6.50 2.94
N ILE A 92 4.89 5.56 2.38
CA ILE A 92 6.29 5.80 1.97
C ILE A 92 6.44 6.28 0.53
N SER A 93 5.33 6.52 -0.18
CA SER A 93 5.35 6.96 -1.57
C SER A 93 5.98 8.34 -1.73
N ARG A 94 6.60 8.58 -2.89
CA ARG A 94 7.19 9.89 -3.21
C ARG A 94 6.15 11.01 -3.16
N THR A 95 4.94 10.74 -3.65
CA THR A 95 3.86 11.72 -3.71
C THR A 95 3.49 12.23 -2.32
N LEU A 96 3.21 11.32 -1.37
CA LEU A 96 2.83 11.67 0.00
C LEU A 96 3.97 12.38 0.73
N LEU A 97 5.20 11.87 0.61
CA LEU A 97 6.37 12.51 1.22
C LEU A 97 6.66 13.90 0.63
N THR A 98 6.39 14.12 -0.67
CA THR A 98 6.56 15.44 -1.29
C THR A 98 5.54 16.44 -0.74
N GLU A 99 4.29 16.02 -0.58
CA GLU A 99 3.23 16.87 0.01
C GLU A 99 3.61 17.27 1.45
N LEU A 100 4.10 16.30 2.24
CA LEU A 100 4.58 16.56 3.60
C LEU A 100 5.76 17.53 3.64
N VAL A 101 6.72 17.38 2.71
CA VAL A 101 7.88 18.28 2.57
C VAL A 101 7.43 19.72 2.28
N GLN A 102 6.45 19.89 1.43
CA GLN A 102 5.92 21.21 1.06
C GLN A 102 5.13 21.84 2.21
N GLU A 103 4.25 21.10 2.85
CA GLU A 103 3.37 21.59 3.91
C GLU A 103 4.15 22.02 5.18
N PHE A 104 5.19 21.27 5.56
CA PHE A 104 6.01 21.57 6.72
C PHE A 104 7.28 22.39 6.43
N ASP A 105 7.45 22.86 5.19
CA ASP A 105 8.67 23.56 4.71
C ASP A 105 9.98 22.85 5.14
N LEU A 106 9.99 21.52 4.97
CA LEU A 106 11.12 20.70 5.43
C LEU A 106 12.40 20.99 4.65
N ARG A 107 12.29 21.54 3.44
CA ARG A 107 13.45 21.96 2.66
C ARG A 107 14.29 22.98 3.40
N ARG A 108 13.65 23.96 4.03
CA ARG A 108 14.30 24.99 4.84
C ARG A 108 14.89 24.40 6.14
N ILE A 109 14.13 23.50 6.78
CA ILE A 109 14.51 22.89 8.06
C ILE A 109 15.72 21.97 7.90
N TYR A 110 15.72 21.12 6.86
CA TYR A 110 16.81 20.19 6.55
C TYR A 110 17.95 20.85 5.78
N LYS A 111 17.81 22.13 5.40
CA LYS A 111 18.81 22.92 4.66
C LYS A 111 19.23 22.25 3.35
N LYS A 112 18.28 21.64 2.63
CA LYS A 112 18.54 20.96 1.36
C LYS A 112 18.29 21.89 0.17
N LYS A 113 19.01 21.66 -0.95
CA LYS A 113 18.91 22.49 -2.15
C LYS A 113 17.69 22.16 -3.00
N SER A 114 17.28 20.89 -3.04
CA SER A 114 16.16 20.41 -3.85
C SER A 114 15.07 19.72 -3.01
N VAL A 115 13.84 19.68 -3.55
CA VAL A 115 12.74 18.92 -2.96
C VAL A 115 13.06 17.44 -2.95
N GLU A 116 13.71 16.93 -3.99
CA GLU A 116 14.08 15.52 -4.12
C GLU A 116 15.06 15.07 -3.03
N GLU A 117 16.10 15.86 -2.77
CA GLU A 117 17.02 15.61 -1.67
C GLU A 117 16.32 15.63 -0.32
N THR A 118 15.35 16.54 -0.15
CA THR A 118 14.57 16.65 1.08
C THR A 118 13.66 15.44 1.28
N VAL A 119 13.00 14.96 0.23
CA VAL A 119 12.17 13.74 0.27
C VAL A 119 13.03 12.52 0.59
N ASN A 120 14.22 12.39 0.00
CA ASN A 120 15.14 11.29 0.29
C ASN A 120 15.65 11.32 1.74
N GLU A 121 15.87 12.51 2.28
CA GLU A 121 16.22 12.68 3.70
C GLU A 121 15.04 12.32 4.60
N LEU A 122 13.84 12.85 4.33
CA LEU A 122 12.63 12.55 5.09
C LEU A 122 12.34 11.05 5.11
N ARG A 123 12.52 10.35 3.99
CA ARG A 123 12.30 8.90 3.89
C ARG A 123 13.14 8.10 4.88
N ARG A 124 14.32 8.57 5.27
CA ARG A 124 15.18 7.93 6.29
C ARG A 124 14.64 8.09 7.70
N HIS A 125 13.78 9.08 7.89
CA HIS A 125 13.17 9.42 9.17
C HIS A 125 11.71 8.99 9.29
N VAL A 126 11.15 8.44 8.22
CA VAL A 126 9.79 7.87 8.18
C VAL A 126 9.90 6.35 8.16
N SER A 127 9.11 5.69 9.00
CA SER A 127 8.94 4.25 9.01
C SER A 127 7.46 3.92 8.99
N ALA A 128 7.04 3.06 8.08
CA ALA A 128 5.71 2.48 8.07
C ALA A 128 5.86 0.96 7.94
N GLN A 129 5.22 0.21 8.83
CA GLN A 129 5.33 -1.25 8.87
C GLN A 129 4.05 -1.87 9.42
N ILE A 130 3.84 -3.14 9.11
CA ILE A 130 2.74 -3.92 9.68
C ILE A 130 3.25 -4.58 10.96
N SER A 131 2.51 -4.39 12.06
CA SER A 131 2.76 -5.05 13.34
C SER A 131 2.34 -6.52 13.26
N GLU A 132 2.81 -7.35 14.21
CA GLU A 132 2.39 -8.75 14.37
C GLU A 132 0.87 -8.88 14.54
N ASP A 133 0.22 -7.87 15.13
CA ASP A 133 -1.23 -7.79 15.31
C ASP A 133 -1.99 -7.35 14.04
N GLY A 134 -1.30 -7.19 12.90
CA GLY A 134 -1.91 -6.77 11.63
C GLY A 134 -2.18 -5.26 11.51
N LEU A 135 -1.81 -4.45 12.50
CA LEU A 135 -1.96 -3.00 12.47
C LEU A 135 -0.86 -2.36 11.62
N VAL A 136 -1.19 -1.29 10.92
CA VAL A 136 -0.19 -0.45 10.24
C VAL A 136 0.32 0.59 11.23
N VAL A 137 1.59 0.47 11.60
CA VAL A 137 2.27 1.43 12.48
C VAL A 137 3.10 2.37 11.63
N VAL A 138 2.76 3.66 11.68
CA VAL A 138 3.54 4.73 11.02
C VAL A 138 4.26 5.56 12.09
N SER A 139 5.52 5.88 11.85
CA SER A 139 6.31 6.72 12.74
C SER A 139 7.19 7.69 11.97
N VAL A 140 7.36 8.89 12.55
CA VAL A 140 8.23 9.93 12.02
C VAL A 140 9.20 10.36 13.12
N GLU A 141 10.48 10.47 12.75
CA GLU A 141 11.54 11.00 13.61
C GLU A 141 11.85 12.43 13.21
N ASP A 142 11.84 13.34 14.18
CA ASP A 142 12.24 14.73 13.98
C ASP A 142 12.98 15.28 15.21
N ARG A 143 13.70 16.42 15.03
CA ARG A 143 14.37 17.13 16.12
C ARG A 143 13.40 17.87 17.05
N ASP A 144 12.23 18.23 16.51
CA ASP A 144 11.13 18.84 17.24
C ASP A 144 10.06 17.78 17.49
N ARG A 145 9.74 17.54 18.78
CA ARG A 145 8.77 16.54 19.22
C ARG A 145 7.35 16.81 18.73
N ASP A 146 6.96 18.11 18.73
CA ASP A 146 5.62 18.52 18.32
C ASP A 146 5.45 18.41 16.81
N ARG A 147 6.51 18.74 16.05
CA ARG A 147 6.53 18.55 14.60
C ARG A 147 6.49 17.07 14.22
N ALA A 148 7.23 16.19 14.92
CA ALA A 148 7.17 14.76 14.70
C ALA A 148 5.74 14.23 14.82
N ALA A 149 5.00 14.60 15.86
CA ALA A 149 3.62 14.20 16.07
C ALA A 149 2.68 14.77 14.99
N ARG A 150 2.80 16.07 14.67
CA ARG A 150 1.99 16.69 13.60
C ARG A 150 2.26 16.04 12.25
N MET A 151 3.51 15.77 11.89
CA MET A 151 3.85 15.10 10.62
C MET A 151 3.27 13.69 10.56
N THR A 152 3.34 12.92 11.66
CA THR A 152 2.77 11.58 11.72
C THR A 152 1.25 11.61 11.53
N ASN A 153 0.54 12.48 12.25
CA ASN A 153 -0.90 12.63 12.10
C ASN A 153 -1.28 13.09 10.69
N ARG A 154 -0.48 14.02 10.13
CA ARG A 154 -0.72 14.51 8.77
C ARG A 154 -0.53 13.44 7.70
N MET A 155 0.44 12.55 7.87
CA MET A 155 0.60 11.40 6.97
C MET A 155 -0.66 10.53 6.91
N ILE A 156 -1.31 10.33 8.04
CA ILE A 156 -2.56 9.56 8.11
C ILE A 156 -3.70 10.28 7.41
N GLU A 157 -3.83 11.59 7.62
CA GLU A 157 -4.83 12.40 6.93
C GLU A 157 -4.62 12.40 5.40
N LEU A 158 -3.36 12.43 4.95
CA LEU A 158 -3.00 12.35 3.53
C LEU A 158 -3.33 10.96 2.96
N LEU A 159 -3.08 9.89 3.71
CA LEU A 159 -3.46 8.53 3.34
C LEU A 159 -4.99 8.42 3.18
N ASP A 160 -5.76 8.91 4.15
CA ASP A 160 -7.21 8.88 4.10
C ASP A 160 -7.76 9.71 2.93
N ARG A 161 -7.21 10.90 2.69
CA ARG A 161 -7.54 11.75 1.53
C ARG A 161 -7.25 11.01 0.22
N PHE A 162 -6.08 10.41 0.09
CA PHE A 162 -5.70 9.65 -1.11
C PHE A 162 -6.67 8.50 -1.37
N ASN A 163 -7.02 7.76 -0.33
CA ASN A 163 -7.96 6.65 -0.43
C ASN A 163 -9.36 7.12 -0.85
N ARG A 164 -9.90 8.15 -0.19
CA ARG A 164 -11.20 8.73 -0.53
C ARG A 164 -11.23 9.23 -1.98
N GLN A 165 -10.21 9.98 -2.38
CA GLN A 165 -10.11 10.50 -3.75
C GLN A 165 -10.01 9.37 -4.79
N THR A 166 -9.30 8.29 -4.48
CA THR A 166 -9.19 7.13 -5.36
C THR A 166 -10.52 6.41 -5.48
N ARG A 167 -11.26 6.21 -4.37
CA ARG A 167 -12.60 5.59 -4.36
C ARG A 167 -13.62 6.44 -5.12
N SER A 168 -13.73 7.72 -4.79
CA SER A 168 -14.64 8.65 -5.47
C SER A 168 -14.36 8.73 -6.97
N SER A 169 -13.09 8.77 -7.38
CA SER A 169 -12.72 8.77 -8.80
C SER A 169 -13.14 7.49 -9.54
N ARG A 170 -13.25 6.35 -8.83
CA ARG A 170 -13.74 5.09 -9.43
C ARG A 170 -15.25 5.09 -9.57
N GLY A 171 -15.96 5.40 -8.49
CA GLY A 171 -17.41 5.55 -8.51
C GLY A 171 -17.84 6.47 -9.63
N LYS A 172 -17.18 7.62 -9.77
CA LYS A 172 -17.42 8.57 -10.86
C LYS A 172 -17.17 7.98 -12.25
N ARG A 173 -16.06 7.27 -12.47
CA ARG A 173 -15.77 6.63 -13.76
C ARG A 173 -16.78 5.54 -14.09
N ALA A 174 -17.11 4.69 -13.11
CA ALA A 174 -18.13 3.66 -13.27
C ALA A 174 -19.48 4.29 -13.61
N ARG A 175 -19.92 5.28 -12.86
CA ARG A 175 -21.16 6.02 -13.13
C ARG A 175 -21.21 6.57 -14.56
N LEU A 176 -20.17 7.31 -14.98
CA LEU A 176 -20.12 7.90 -16.33
C LEU A 176 -20.09 6.86 -17.45
N PHE A 177 -19.50 5.70 -17.21
CA PHE A 177 -19.51 4.58 -18.16
C PHE A 177 -20.91 3.96 -18.26
N ILE A 178 -21.53 3.69 -17.10
CA ILE A 178 -22.87 3.09 -17.04
C ILE A 178 -23.93 4.05 -17.60
N GLU A 179 -23.84 5.35 -17.31
CA GLU A 179 -24.75 6.38 -17.87
C GLU A 179 -24.74 6.36 -19.40
N ARG A 180 -23.55 6.32 -20.01
CA ARG A 180 -23.43 6.22 -21.47
C ARG A 180 -24.06 4.92 -22.01
N ARG A 181 -23.75 3.81 -21.36
CA ARG A 181 -24.29 2.50 -21.78
C ARG A 181 -25.81 2.42 -21.63
N LEU A 182 -26.34 3.03 -20.57
CA LEU A 182 -27.78 3.16 -20.32
C LEU A 182 -28.48 3.93 -21.43
N GLU A 183 -27.89 5.03 -21.88
CA GLU A 183 -28.45 5.82 -22.98
C GLU A 183 -28.46 5.07 -24.32
N ASP A 184 -27.41 4.29 -24.60
CA ASP A 184 -27.38 3.40 -25.77
C ASP A 184 -28.44 2.32 -25.67
N THR A 185 -28.53 1.62 -24.51
CA THR A 185 -29.53 0.57 -24.28
C THR A 185 -30.96 1.10 -24.36
N LYS A 186 -31.20 2.32 -23.90
CA LYS A 186 -32.52 2.96 -24.03
C LYS A 186 -32.92 3.19 -25.48
N ARG A 187 -31.96 3.58 -26.32
CA ARG A 187 -32.19 3.71 -27.76
C ARG A 187 -32.45 2.34 -28.43
N ASP A 188 -31.65 1.35 -28.08
CA ASP A 188 -31.80 -0.01 -28.60
C ASP A 188 -33.14 -0.64 -28.20
N LEU A 189 -33.59 -0.39 -26.93
CA LEU A 189 -34.89 -0.81 -26.45
C LEU A 189 -36.02 -0.18 -27.27
N ALA A 190 -35.98 1.13 -27.48
CA ALA A 190 -36.98 1.81 -28.29
C ALA A 190 -37.05 1.26 -29.73
N VAL A 191 -35.92 0.98 -30.37
CA VAL A 191 -35.86 0.36 -31.71
C VAL A 191 -36.42 -1.05 -31.68
N ALA A 192 -36.14 -1.85 -30.66
CA ALA A 192 -36.67 -3.19 -30.52
C ALA A 192 -38.18 -3.20 -30.32
N GLU A 193 -38.72 -2.30 -29.46
CA GLU A 193 -40.15 -2.11 -29.23
C GLU A 193 -40.88 -1.67 -30.51
N ASP A 194 -40.34 -0.67 -31.24
CA ASP A 194 -40.93 -0.23 -32.52
C ASP A 194 -40.92 -1.34 -33.57
N SER A 195 -39.88 -2.16 -33.64
CA SER A 195 -39.76 -3.29 -34.52
C SER A 195 -40.80 -4.35 -34.20
N LEU A 196 -40.98 -4.67 -32.92
CA LEU A 196 -42.00 -5.64 -32.49
C LEU A 196 -43.42 -5.11 -32.79
N ARG A 197 -43.69 -3.85 -32.48
CA ARG A 197 -44.94 -3.18 -32.73
C ARG A 197 -45.29 -3.17 -34.23
N SER A 198 -44.37 -2.77 -35.11
CA SER A 198 -44.55 -2.74 -36.54
C SER A 198 -44.84 -4.12 -37.13
N TYR A 199 -44.18 -5.15 -36.57
CA TYR A 199 -44.43 -6.53 -36.97
C TYR A 199 -45.81 -7.02 -36.56
N GLN A 200 -46.25 -6.73 -35.33
CA GLN A 200 -47.58 -7.06 -34.80
C GLN A 200 -48.71 -6.39 -35.61
N GLU A 201 -48.54 -5.12 -35.95
CA GLU A 201 -49.50 -4.37 -36.79
C GLU A 201 -49.64 -4.96 -38.16
N LYS A 202 -48.52 -5.36 -38.83
CA LYS A 202 -48.53 -5.95 -40.16
C LYS A 202 -49.14 -7.34 -40.20
N HIS A 203 -48.91 -8.16 -39.17
CA HIS A 203 -49.31 -9.58 -39.18
C HIS A 203 -50.59 -9.86 -38.35
N LYS A 204 -51.19 -8.83 -37.76
CA LYS A 204 -52.39 -8.93 -36.88
C LYS A 204 -52.24 -10.02 -35.80
N SER A 205 -50.98 -10.30 -35.36
CA SER A 205 -50.65 -11.38 -34.42
C SER A 205 -50.53 -10.80 -33.03
N LEU A 206 -51.49 -11.11 -32.14
CA LEU A 206 -51.58 -10.62 -30.78
C LEU A 206 -51.05 -11.60 -29.73
N LEU A 207 -50.71 -12.85 -30.12
CA LEU A 207 -50.35 -13.90 -29.15
C LEU A 207 -49.02 -14.55 -29.49
N LEU A 208 -48.17 -14.65 -28.49
CA LEU A 208 -46.96 -15.48 -28.51
C LEU A 208 -47.27 -16.88 -28.01
N PRO A 209 -46.76 -17.95 -28.66
CA PRO A 209 -46.79 -19.28 -28.10
C PRO A 209 -46.05 -19.32 -26.76
N SER A 210 -46.64 -19.96 -25.73
CA SER A 210 -46.08 -20.01 -24.37
C SER A 210 -44.72 -20.73 -24.31
N GLU A 211 -44.40 -21.63 -25.20
CA GLU A 211 -43.10 -22.33 -25.29
C GLU A 211 -41.97 -21.41 -25.75
N ASP A 212 -42.24 -20.49 -26.67
CA ASP A 212 -41.22 -19.51 -27.16
C ASP A 212 -40.87 -18.45 -26.11
N ALA A 213 -41.79 -18.13 -25.21
CA ALA A 213 -41.55 -17.14 -24.14
C ALA A 213 -40.48 -17.61 -23.14
N GLY A 214 -40.42 -18.92 -22.86
CA GLY A 214 -39.40 -19.50 -21.97
C GLY A 214 -37.98 -19.42 -22.58
N ALA A 215 -37.87 -19.80 -23.87
CA ALA A 215 -36.60 -19.72 -24.61
C ALA A 215 -36.13 -18.27 -24.78
N ALA A 216 -37.05 -17.34 -25.05
CA ALA A 216 -36.75 -15.90 -25.13
C ALA A 216 -36.24 -15.34 -23.80
N THR A 217 -36.84 -15.75 -22.67
CA THR A 217 -36.42 -15.34 -21.33
C THR A 217 -35.02 -15.88 -20.99
N LEU A 218 -34.70 -17.14 -21.33
CA LEU A 218 -33.40 -17.75 -21.15
C LEU A 218 -32.32 -16.99 -21.97
N ALA A 219 -32.61 -16.73 -23.26
CA ALA A 219 -31.73 -15.98 -24.14
C ALA A 219 -31.45 -14.57 -23.58
N ALA A 220 -32.49 -13.88 -23.10
CA ALA A 220 -32.36 -12.56 -22.47
C ALA A 220 -31.46 -12.62 -21.24
N LYS A 221 -31.59 -13.64 -20.37
CA LYS A 221 -30.75 -13.83 -19.19
C LYS A 221 -29.28 -14.02 -19.54
N LEU A 222 -28.97 -14.87 -20.50
CA LEU A 222 -27.59 -15.12 -20.97
C LEU A 222 -26.95 -13.87 -21.59
N LEU A 223 -27.72 -13.11 -22.36
CA LEU A 223 -27.23 -11.83 -22.92
C LEU A 223 -27.02 -10.75 -21.87
N ALA A 224 -27.87 -10.68 -20.84
CA ALA A 224 -27.66 -9.78 -19.71
C ALA A 224 -26.38 -10.15 -18.94
N GLU A 225 -26.12 -11.45 -18.70
CA GLU A 225 -24.86 -11.92 -18.07
C GLU A 225 -23.64 -11.57 -18.94
N ARG A 226 -23.73 -11.71 -20.26
CA ARG A 226 -22.67 -11.29 -21.18
C ARG A 226 -22.33 -9.81 -21.06
N ILE A 227 -23.35 -8.95 -21.00
CA ILE A 227 -23.18 -7.50 -20.87
C ILE A 227 -22.59 -7.14 -19.52
N ASP A 228 -22.98 -7.81 -18.44
CA ASP A 228 -22.36 -7.62 -17.12
C ASP A 228 -20.85 -7.96 -17.16
N LEU A 229 -20.48 -9.07 -17.81
CA LEU A 229 -19.07 -9.43 -17.99
C LEU A 229 -18.32 -8.43 -18.88
N GLU A 230 -18.95 -7.91 -19.94
CA GLU A 230 -18.36 -6.88 -20.81
C GLU A 230 -18.11 -5.58 -20.03
N MET A 231 -19.03 -5.16 -19.19
CA MET A 231 -18.85 -3.99 -18.32
C MET A 231 -17.72 -4.20 -17.33
N ARG A 232 -17.67 -5.36 -16.67
CA ARG A 232 -16.58 -5.69 -15.74
C ARG A 232 -15.22 -5.69 -16.44
N ALA A 233 -15.15 -6.28 -17.63
CA ALA A 233 -13.93 -6.27 -18.44
C ALA A 233 -13.53 -4.85 -18.88
N GLY A 234 -14.50 -4.03 -19.29
CA GLY A 234 -14.29 -2.63 -19.65
C GLY A 234 -13.79 -1.79 -18.48
N LEU A 235 -14.38 -1.95 -17.29
CA LEU A 235 -13.91 -1.29 -16.08
C LEU A 235 -12.51 -1.77 -15.66
N ALA A 236 -12.26 -3.09 -15.73
CA ALA A 236 -10.94 -3.66 -15.43
C ALA A 236 -9.87 -3.17 -16.42
N SER A 237 -10.16 -3.09 -17.71
CA SER A 237 -9.21 -2.61 -18.73
C SER A 237 -8.84 -1.13 -18.58
N SER A 238 -9.73 -0.31 -18.02
CA SER A 238 -9.43 1.11 -17.75
C SER A 238 -8.46 1.34 -16.59
N ILE A 239 -8.19 0.30 -15.78
CA ILE A 239 -7.42 0.38 -14.53
C ILE A 239 -6.20 -0.55 -14.55
N ALA A 240 -6.32 -1.73 -15.19
CA ALA A 240 -5.31 -2.78 -15.21
C ALA A 240 -4.62 -2.89 -16.58
N SER A 241 -3.39 -3.41 -16.60
CA SER A 241 -2.70 -3.77 -17.84
C SER A 241 -3.47 -4.87 -18.58
N GLU A 242 -3.39 -4.89 -19.92
CA GLU A 242 -4.01 -5.92 -20.78
C GLU A 242 -3.55 -7.35 -20.46
N SER A 243 -2.39 -7.51 -19.83
CA SER A 243 -1.85 -8.81 -19.37
C SER A 243 -2.37 -9.26 -18.01
N SER A 244 -3.31 -8.54 -17.38
CA SER A 244 -3.87 -8.89 -16.08
C SER A 244 -4.55 -10.27 -16.13
N PRO A 245 -4.23 -11.21 -15.21
CA PRO A 245 -4.87 -12.53 -15.15
C PRO A 245 -6.39 -12.45 -14.97
N GLU A 246 -6.88 -11.41 -14.33
CA GLU A 246 -8.32 -11.20 -14.11
C GLU A 246 -9.03 -10.78 -15.39
N LEU A 247 -8.45 -9.86 -16.16
CA LEU A 247 -8.99 -9.48 -17.47
C LEU A 247 -9.04 -10.67 -18.43
N GLN A 248 -8.01 -11.54 -18.38
CA GLN A 248 -8.00 -12.78 -19.18
C GLN A 248 -9.11 -13.75 -18.75
N ARG A 249 -9.37 -13.89 -17.44
CA ARG A 249 -10.49 -14.73 -16.93
C ARG A 249 -11.85 -14.18 -17.37
N LEU A 250 -12.06 -12.87 -17.29
CA LEU A 250 -13.30 -12.24 -17.76
C LEU A 250 -13.51 -12.47 -19.26
N ARG A 251 -12.48 -12.29 -20.08
CA ARG A 251 -12.52 -12.57 -21.53
C ARG A 251 -12.80 -14.04 -21.84
N GLN A 252 -12.18 -14.97 -21.11
CA GLN A 252 -12.47 -16.40 -21.26
C GLN A 252 -13.94 -16.74 -20.93
N ARG A 253 -14.45 -16.15 -19.84
CA ARG A 253 -15.85 -16.32 -19.46
C ARG A 253 -16.81 -15.75 -20.50
N GLN A 254 -16.49 -14.60 -21.09
CA GLN A 254 -17.25 -14.04 -22.22
C GLN A 254 -17.29 -15.00 -23.41
N LEU A 255 -16.15 -15.57 -23.81
CA LEU A 255 -16.08 -16.52 -24.91
C LEU A 255 -16.92 -17.78 -24.66
N GLU A 256 -16.94 -18.27 -23.44
CA GLU A 256 -17.77 -19.42 -23.06
C GLU A 256 -19.26 -19.10 -23.16
N LEU A 257 -19.65 -17.92 -22.69
CA LEU A 257 -21.02 -17.44 -22.72
C LEU A 257 -21.48 -17.19 -24.17
N ASP A 258 -20.62 -16.65 -25.04
CA ASP A 258 -20.90 -16.49 -26.46
C ASP A 258 -21.16 -17.85 -27.16
N ARG A 259 -20.43 -18.90 -26.79
CA ARG A 259 -20.70 -20.27 -27.28
C ARG A 259 -22.04 -20.81 -26.81
N GLN A 260 -22.45 -20.52 -25.59
CA GLN A 260 -23.76 -20.92 -25.07
C GLN A 260 -24.89 -20.19 -25.80
N ILE A 261 -24.73 -18.88 -26.04
CA ILE A 261 -25.69 -18.06 -26.79
C ILE A 261 -25.82 -18.58 -28.22
N GLN A 262 -24.73 -18.97 -28.89
CA GLN A 262 -24.76 -19.54 -30.26
C GLN A 262 -25.44 -20.89 -30.32
N ARG A 263 -25.53 -21.66 -29.24
CA ARG A 263 -26.23 -22.96 -29.17
C ARG A 263 -27.72 -22.83 -28.89
N LEU A 264 -28.23 -21.62 -28.66
CA LEU A 264 -29.66 -21.42 -28.47
C LEU A 264 -30.43 -21.80 -29.77
N PRO A 265 -31.56 -22.50 -29.65
CA PRO A 265 -32.36 -22.84 -30.80
C PRO A 265 -32.75 -21.60 -31.59
N ASP A 266 -32.69 -21.71 -32.92
CA ASP A 266 -33.15 -20.64 -33.81
C ASP A 266 -34.67 -20.56 -33.69
N LEU A 267 -35.20 -19.60 -32.93
CA LEU A 267 -36.63 -19.39 -32.75
C LEU A 267 -37.23 -18.97 -34.12
N GLY A 268 -37.81 -19.93 -34.82
CA GLY A 268 -38.20 -19.83 -36.23
C GLY A 268 -39.29 -18.81 -36.59
N MET A 269 -39.91 -18.16 -35.62
CA MET A 269 -40.96 -17.16 -35.82
C MET A 269 -40.43 -15.74 -35.60
N GLY A 270 -40.65 -14.84 -36.55
CA GLY A 270 -40.20 -13.46 -36.46
C GLY A 270 -40.66 -12.72 -35.19
N THR A 271 -41.88 -13.03 -34.70
CA THR A 271 -42.44 -12.46 -33.46
C THR A 271 -41.64 -12.87 -32.23
N ALA A 272 -41.22 -14.13 -32.13
CA ALA A 272 -40.45 -14.63 -30.98
C ALA A 272 -39.07 -14.00 -30.92
N ARG A 273 -38.41 -13.75 -32.04
CA ARG A 273 -37.13 -13.02 -32.11
C ARG A 273 -37.27 -11.58 -31.62
N LEU A 274 -38.25 -10.85 -32.14
CA LEU A 274 -38.49 -9.48 -31.79
C LEU A 274 -38.88 -9.32 -30.30
N TYR A 275 -39.68 -10.24 -29.80
CA TYR A 275 -40.05 -10.30 -28.37
C TYR A 275 -38.80 -10.57 -27.48
N ARG A 276 -37.97 -11.52 -27.89
CA ARG A 276 -36.71 -11.78 -27.21
C ARG A 276 -35.84 -10.54 -27.18
N ASP A 277 -35.71 -9.85 -28.31
CA ASP A 277 -34.85 -8.66 -28.39
C ASP A 277 -35.34 -7.55 -27.47
N VAL A 278 -36.65 -7.31 -27.36
CA VAL A 278 -37.22 -6.38 -26.35
C VAL A 278 -36.92 -6.87 -24.93
N LYS A 279 -37.14 -8.16 -24.63
CA LYS A 279 -36.87 -8.70 -23.27
C LYS A 279 -35.41 -8.61 -22.89
N VAL A 280 -34.49 -8.81 -23.80
CA VAL A 280 -33.06 -8.59 -23.61
C VAL A 280 -32.77 -7.14 -23.19
N GLN A 281 -33.27 -6.19 -23.98
CA GLN A 281 -33.00 -4.76 -23.71
C GLN A 281 -33.66 -4.31 -22.41
N GLU A 282 -34.86 -4.79 -22.07
CA GLU A 282 -35.49 -4.52 -20.77
C GLU A 282 -34.64 -5.01 -19.59
N GLN A 283 -34.11 -6.25 -19.69
CA GLN A 283 -33.28 -6.80 -18.59
C GLN A 283 -31.94 -6.08 -18.47
N VAL A 284 -31.32 -5.74 -19.60
CA VAL A 284 -30.09 -4.96 -19.61
C VAL A 284 -30.32 -3.58 -19.01
N PHE A 285 -31.42 -2.92 -19.39
CA PHE A 285 -31.81 -1.63 -18.85
C PHE A 285 -31.98 -1.69 -17.31
N ALA A 286 -32.71 -2.70 -16.82
CA ALA A 286 -32.91 -2.88 -15.38
C ALA A 286 -31.58 -3.15 -14.61
N LEU A 287 -30.70 -3.98 -15.19
CA LEU A 287 -29.36 -4.24 -14.65
C LEU A 287 -28.51 -2.96 -14.58
N LEU A 288 -28.48 -2.20 -15.69
CA LEU A 288 -27.71 -0.95 -15.75
C LEU A 288 -28.23 0.10 -14.75
N MET A 289 -29.57 0.17 -14.57
CA MET A 289 -30.16 1.07 -13.57
C MET A 289 -29.72 0.69 -12.15
N ALA A 290 -29.75 -0.60 -11.80
CA ALA A 290 -29.29 -1.06 -10.48
C ALA A 290 -27.80 -0.75 -10.27
N GLN A 291 -26.96 -0.99 -11.26
CA GLN A 291 -25.53 -0.69 -11.18
C GLN A 291 -25.23 0.82 -11.18
N LEU A 292 -26.06 1.64 -11.86
CA LEU A 292 -25.96 3.07 -11.79
C LEU A 292 -26.18 3.59 -10.36
N GLU A 293 -27.24 3.09 -9.69
CA GLU A 293 -27.49 3.47 -8.31
C GLU A 293 -26.36 3.01 -7.37
N GLU A 294 -25.85 1.80 -7.53
CA GLU A 294 -24.68 1.32 -6.78
C GLU A 294 -23.44 2.23 -7.00
N SER A 295 -23.18 2.62 -8.25
CA SER A 295 -22.05 3.51 -8.59
C SER A 295 -22.22 4.92 -8.01
N LYS A 296 -23.45 5.45 -7.98
CA LYS A 296 -23.75 6.72 -7.32
C LYS A 296 -23.54 6.65 -5.82
N ILE A 297 -23.96 5.56 -5.18
CA ILE A 297 -23.73 5.30 -3.77
C ILE A 297 -22.22 5.24 -3.48
N GLU A 298 -21.45 4.52 -4.32
CA GLU A 298 -20.00 4.40 -4.15
C GLU A 298 -19.28 5.74 -4.36
N GLU A 299 -19.73 6.56 -5.35
CA GLU A 299 -19.20 7.92 -5.55
C GLU A 299 -19.52 8.83 -4.36
N ALA A 300 -20.72 8.70 -3.77
CA ALA A 300 -21.20 9.51 -2.66
C ALA A 300 -20.66 9.08 -1.30
N LYS A 301 -20.09 7.88 -1.17
CA LYS A 301 -19.51 7.40 0.08
C LYS A 301 -18.28 8.21 0.46
N ASP A 302 -18.47 9.23 1.30
CA ASP A 302 -17.38 9.98 1.97
C ASP A 302 -17.08 9.39 3.35
N ILE A 303 -16.95 8.06 3.43
CA ILE A 303 -16.64 7.37 4.68
C ILE A 303 -15.12 7.37 4.87
N ALA A 304 -14.67 7.69 6.08
CA ALA A 304 -13.27 7.54 6.46
C ALA A 304 -12.79 6.11 6.15
N THR A 305 -11.76 6.01 5.32
CA THR A 305 -11.25 4.71 4.84
C THR A 305 -10.16 4.16 5.74
N VAL A 306 -9.71 4.96 6.70
CA VAL A 306 -8.65 4.65 7.64
C VAL A 306 -9.20 4.78 9.06
N GLU A 307 -9.24 3.69 9.79
CA GLU A 307 -9.59 3.70 11.20
C GLU A 307 -8.32 3.93 12.03
N ILE A 308 -8.31 5.07 12.75
CA ILE A 308 -7.16 5.46 13.58
C ILE A 308 -7.38 4.86 14.97
N LEU A 309 -6.54 3.89 15.34
CA LEU A 309 -6.56 3.30 16.67
C LEU A 309 -5.94 4.25 17.70
N ASP A 310 -4.72 4.73 17.38
CA ASP A 310 -3.99 5.67 18.24
C ASP A 310 -3.45 6.84 17.41
N ARG A 311 -3.74 8.07 17.83
CA ARG A 311 -3.13 9.26 17.22
C ARG A 311 -1.74 9.49 17.77
N ALA A 312 -0.85 10.01 16.94
CA ALA A 312 0.48 10.39 17.37
C ALA A 312 0.41 11.57 18.33
N ILE A 313 1.03 11.41 19.50
CA ILE A 313 1.22 12.45 20.52
C ILE A 313 2.70 12.84 20.57
N PRO A 314 3.03 14.07 21.00
CA PRO A 314 4.42 14.49 21.16
C PRO A 314 5.15 13.57 22.16
N PRO A 315 6.26 12.92 21.73
CA PRO A 315 6.95 11.97 22.60
C PRO A 315 7.69 12.68 23.74
N GLU A 316 7.61 12.15 24.93
CA GLU A 316 8.33 12.66 26.11
C GLU A 316 9.82 12.26 26.08
N ARG A 317 10.12 11.08 25.52
CA ARG A 317 11.47 10.50 25.51
C ARG A 317 12.14 10.66 24.16
N LYS A 318 13.46 10.85 24.17
CA LYS A 318 14.29 10.91 22.97
C LYS A 318 14.46 9.51 22.38
N ALA A 319 14.27 9.38 21.08
CA ALA A 319 14.47 8.12 20.35
C ALA A 319 15.96 7.85 20.09
N ARG A 320 16.71 8.90 19.70
CA ARG A 320 18.14 8.81 19.37
C ARG A 320 18.90 10.08 19.81
N PRO A 321 20.21 9.98 20.11
CA PRO A 321 20.97 8.75 20.39
C PRO A 321 20.63 8.20 21.77
N ARG A 322 20.76 6.89 21.97
CA ARG A 322 20.74 6.28 23.31
C ARG A 322 22.06 6.61 23.99
N ARG A 323 22.11 7.72 24.73
CA ARG A 323 23.33 8.25 25.34
C ARG A 323 24.10 7.21 26.17
N SER A 324 23.39 6.39 26.93
CA SER A 324 23.98 5.28 27.70
C SER A 324 24.75 4.30 26.81
N VAL A 325 24.23 3.96 25.62
CA VAL A 325 24.91 3.05 24.68
C VAL A 325 26.18 3.67 24.12
N VAL A 326 26.16 4.97 23.78
CA VAL A 326 27.35 5.69 23.29
C VAL A 326 28.46 5.69 24.32
N VAL A 327 28.10 6.01 25.56
CA VAL A 327 29.09 6.03 26.71
C VAL A 327 29.59 4.61 26.98
N MET A 328 28.72 3.62 26.99
CA MET A 328 29.12 2.22 27.24
C MET A 328 30.05 1.68 26.15
N LEU A 329 29.79 2.00 24.87
CA LEU A 329 30.67 1.65 23.74
C LEU A 329 32.03 2.36 23.85
N GLY A 330 32.03 3.64 24.25
CA GLY A 330 33.26 4.39 24.49
C GLY A 330 34.08 3.80 25.62
N PHE A 331 33.45 3.42 26.74
CA PHE A 331 34.09 2.73 27.87
C PHE A 331 34.65 1.36 27.47
N ALA A 332 33.83 0.49 26.88
CA ALA A 332 34.27 -0.85 26.50
C ALA A 332 35.40 -0.81 25.46
N GLY A 333 35.26 0.07 24.42
CA GLY A 333 36.30 0.26 23.41
C GLY A 333 37.61 0.77 24.00
N SER A 334 37.57 1.75 24.91
CA SER A 334 38.78 2.28 25.55
C SER A 334 39.46 1.25 26.45
N LEU A 335 38.69 0.44 27.16
CA LEU A 335 39.21 -0.64 27.99
C LEU A 335 39.93 -1.68 27.13
N MET A 336 39.28 -2.11 26.04
CA MET A 336 39.83 -3.11 25.12
C MET A 336 41.13 -2.62 24.42
N LEU A 337 41.12 -1.39 23.92
CA LEU A 337 42.31 -0.77 23.33
C LEU A 337 43.43 -0.52 24.36
N GLY A 338 43.09 -0.10 25.58
CA GLY A 338 44.04 0.10 26.65
C GLY A 338 44.70 -1.22 27.07
N LEU A 339 43.95 -2.29 27.23
CA LEU A 339 44.48 -3.62 27.53
C LEU A 339 45.37 -4.11 26.38
N GLY A 340 44.90 -4.01 25.14
CA GLY A 340 45.68 -4.42 23.97
C GLY A 340 47.03 -3.68 23.86
N TYR A 341 47.02 -2.37 24.12
CA TYR A 341 48.22 -1.57 24.13
C TYR A 341 49.21 -2.02 25.23
N VAL A 342 48.76 -2.22 26.47
CA VAL A 342 49.58 -2.67 27.59
C VAL A 342 50.20 -4.01 27.31
N LEU A 343 49.43 -4.97 26.80
CA LEU A 343 49.92 -6.30 26.41
C LEU A 343 50.97 -6.26 25.29
N ALA A 344 50.71 -5.45 24.25
CA ALA A 344 51.63 -5.27 23.15
C ALA A 344 52.97 -4.65 23.57
N VAL A 345 52.95 -3.61 24.42
CA VAL A 345 54.16 -2.96 24.91
C VAL A 345 54.96 -3.93 25.79
N GLU A 346 54.29 -4.67 26.67
CA GLU A 346 54.97 -5.61 27.54
C GLU A 346 55.56 -6.80 26.76
N TYR A 347 54.84 -7.26 25.73
CA TYR A 347 55.33 -8.29 24.79
C TYR A 347 56.62 -7.80 24.10
N LEU A 348 56.63 -6.62 23.53
CA LEU A 348 57.80 -6.04 22.85
C LEU A 348 58.97 -5.86 23.82
N ARG A 349 58.73 -5.43 25.07
CA ARG A 349 59.73 -5.30 26.11
C ARG A 349 60.35 -6.66 26.49
N ARG A 350 59.58 -7.74 26.51
CA ARG A 350 60.08 -9.10 26.76
C ARG A 350 60.95 -9.60 25.64
N VAL A 351 60.51 -9.41 24.40
CA VAL A 351 61.30 -9.79 23.24
C VAL A 351 62.65 -9.07 23.18
N GLN A 352 62.68 -7.78 23.51
CA GLN A 352 63.92 -6.99 23.60
C GLN A 352 64.87 -7.39 24.78
N ARG A 353 64.34 -8.00 25.83
CA ARG A 353 65.15 -8.49 26.94
C ARG A 353 65.63 -9.93 26.71
N ALA A 354 65.04 -10.65 25.78
CA ALA A 354 65.41 -12.03 25.46
C ALA A 354 66.36 -12.09 24.25
N ALA A 355 66.51 -10.98 23.49
CA ALA A 355 67.53 -10.76 22.47
C ALA A 355 68.75 -10.11 23.06
#